data_cd6e84456dfbae4922aa68b4b8951559
#
_entry.id   cd6e84456dfbae4922aa68b4b8951559
#
_cell.length_a   1.000
_cell.length_b   1.000
_cell.length_c   1.000
_cell.angle_alpha   90.00
_cell.angle_beta   90.00
_cell.angle_gamma   90.00
#
_symmetry.space_group_name_H-M   'P 1'
#
loop_
_entity.id
_entity.type
_entity.pdbx_description
1 polymer ?
#
loop_
_entity_poly.entity_id
_entity_poly.type
_entity_poly.pdbx_seq_one_letter_code
_entity_poly.pdbx_strand_id
1 'polypeptide(L)'
;MEIISKVGWKINTNKNRYIMENKLAELHKDHNPAEDFLPLNGTDYVEFYVGNAKQAAYYYQAAFGFQPLAYAGPETGIKDRASYCLQQGKIRIVLTTSLDPNSEISEHVRKHGDGVKVLALWVDDAKYSYEATVERGAKSASAPETLEDADGKVVVSAIHTYGETIHRFVERKDYKGAFLPGFEKWDAKPIAKPLGLKHIDHCVGNVELGQMNEWVKFYEDVMGFKLLITFDDEDISTQYTSLMSKVVSNGNGYVKFPINEPAEGLKKSQIEEYIDFYRGAGVQHIAIATDDILYTVGELRNRGIEFLYVPDNYYSDLVDRVGHIDEDVEDLKKLNILVDRDEEGYLLQIFTKPVEDRPTLFFEIIQRKGAKSFGKGNFKALFESIEREQERRGNL
;
A
#
# COMPACT_ATOMS: atom_id res chain seq x y z
N MET A 1 3.19 -34.13 -44.74
CA MET A 1 2.95 -35.03 -43.61
C MET A 1 3.89 -34.56 -42.50
N GLU A 2 3.50 -33.96 -41.43
CA GLU A 2 2.30 -34.00 -40.60
C GLU A 2 2.05 -32.66 -39.89
N ILE A 3 0.83 -32.42 -39.67
CA ILE A 3 0.13 -31.35 -39.02
C ILE A 3 0.45 -31.34 -37.52
N ILE A 4 0.85 -30.19 -36.93
CA ILE A 4 0.76 -29.96 -35.50
C ILE A 4 -0.16 -28.76 -35.28
N SER A 5 -1.25 -29.05 -34.59
CA SER A 5 -2.40 -28.19 -34.28
C SER A 5 -2.05 -27.04 -33.36
N LYS A 6 -2.49 -25.84 -33.72
CA LYS A 6 -2.60 -24.67 -32.87
C LYS A 6 -3.77 -24.87 -31.88
N VAL A 7 -3.50 -25.01 -30.61
CA VAL A 7 -4.52 -24.81 -29.57
C VAL A 7 -4.42 -23.36 -29.10
N GLY A 8 -5.28 -22.51 -29.62
CA GLY A 8 -5.43 -21.12 -29.19
C GLY A 8 -6.34 -21.06 -27.97
N TRP A 9 -5.78 -20.70 -26.82
CA TRP A 9 -6.57 -20.32 -25.67
C TRP A 9 -7.07 -18.89 -25.86
N LYS A 10 -8.34 -18.72 -26.23
CA LYS A 10 -9.05 -17.45 -26.10
C LYS A 10 -9.43 -17.27 -24.64
N ILE A 11 -8.66 -16.46 -23.90
CA ILE A 11 -9.05 -16.01 -22.58
C ILE A 11 -10.23 -15.07 -22.73
N ASN A 12 -11.38 -15.46 -22.21
CA ASN A 12 -12.62 -14.66 -22.25
C ASN A 12 -12.57 -13.59 -21.15
N THR A 13 -11.88 -12.50 -21.42
CA THR A 13 -11.63 -11.38 -20.51
C THR A 13 -12.92 -10.72 -19.98
N ASN A 14 -14.02 -10.75 -20.72
CA ASN A 14 -15.29 -10.15 -20.30
C ASN A 14 -16.02 -10.98 -19.24
N LYS A 15 -15.91 -12.30 -19.24
CA LYS A 15 -16.59 -13.15 -18.27
C LYS A 15 -15.91 -13.08 -16.89
N ASN A 16 -14.59 -12.98 -16.87
CA ASN A 16 -13.84 -12.79 -15.62
C ASN A 16 -14.03 -11.40 -15.01
N ARG A 17 -14.18 -10.38 -15.83
CA ARG A 17 -14.48 -9.01 -15.38
C ARG A 17 -15.87 -8.94 -14.72
N TYR A 18 -16.89 -9.55 -15.32
CA TYR A 18 -18.26 -9.56 -14.79
C TYR A 18 -18.38 -10.35 -13.48
N ILE A 19 -17.65 -11.47 -13.34
CA ILE A 19 -17.61 -12.25 -12.09
C ILE A 19 -16.90 -11.48 -10.98
N MET A 20 -15.86 -10.73 -11.31
CA MET A 20 -15.07 -9.93 -10.35
C MET A 20 -15.85 -8.68 -9.89
N GLU A 21 -16.56 -8.01 -10.79
CA GLU A 21 -17.45 -6.88 -10.48
C GLU A 21 -18.60 -7.31 -9.57
N ASN A 22 -19.20 -8.49 -9.78
CA ASN A 22 -20.25 -9.01 -8.91
C ASN A 22 -19.75 -9.45 -7.53
N LYS A 23 -18.57 -10.04 -7.42
CA LYS A 23 -17.98 -10.38 -6.11
C LYS A 23 -17.61 -9.15 -5.29
N LEU A 24 -17.11 -8.10 -5.92
CA LEU A 24 -16.82 -6.83 -5.26
C LEU A 24 -18.11 -6.10 -4.82
N ALA A 25 -19.19 -6.20 -5.60
CA ALA A 25 -20.50 -5.64 -5.25
C ALA A 25 -21.16 -6.36 -4.05
N GLU A 26 -20.88 -7.67 -3.85
CA GLU A 26 -21.35 -8.41 -2.68
C GLU A 26 -20.64 -8.03 -1.38
N LEU A 27 -19.39 -7.56 -1.45
CA LEU A 27 -18.60 -7.15 -0.28
C LEU A 27 -19.06 -5.81 0.34
N HIS A 28 -19.90 -5.04 -0.35
CA HIS A 28 -20.28 -3.69 0.08
C HIS A 28 -21.81 -3.47 0.08
N LYS A 29 -22.58 -4.49 0.53
CA LYS A 29 -24.05 -4.44 0.58
C LYS A 29 -24.65 -3.26 1.33
N ASP A 30 -23.87 -2.62 2.22
CA ASP A 30 -24.33 -1.51 3.04
C ASP A 30 -23.84 -0.12 2.52
N HIS A 31 -23.15 -0.09 1.37
CA HIS A 31 -22.73 1.17 0.78
C HIS A 31 -23.90 1.86 0.09
N ASN A 32 -24.25 3.05 0.58
CA ASN A 32 -25.21 3.93 -0.09
C ASN A 32 -24.46 5.01 -0.88
N PRO A 33 -24.34 4.89 -2.22
CA PRO A 33 -23.62 5.87 -3.03
C PRO A 33 -24.17 7.29 -2.91
N ALA A 34 -25.43 7.45 -2.51
CA ALA A 34 -26.06 8.77 -2.33
C ALA A 34 -25.58 9.50 -1.05
N GLU A 35 -24.95 8.79 -0.11
CA GLU A 35 -24.40 9.34 1.12
C GLU A 35 -22.88 9.55 1.04
N ASP A 36 -22.22 8.98 0.03
CA ASP A 36 -20.78 9.14 -0.19
C ASP A 36 -20.51 10.38 -1.04
N PHE A 37 -20.16 11.48 -0.38
CA PHE A 37 -19.84 12.72 -1.09
C PHE A 37 -18.46 12.70 -1.77
N LEU A 38 -17.59 11.73 -1.46
CA LEU A 38 -16.26 11.57 -2.04
C LEU A 38 -16.08 10.13 -2.57
N PRO A 39 -16.75 9.77 -3.66
CA PRO A 39 -16.62 8.42 -4.22
C PRO A 39 -15.21 8.21 -4.78
N LEU A 40 -14.50 7.20 -4.25
CA LEU A 40 -13.17 6.81 -4.67
C LEU A 40 -13.23 5.48 -5.42
N ASN A 41 -12.59 5.41 -6.58
CA ASN A 41 -12.52 4.19 -7.40
C ASN A 41 -11.36 3.26 -7.00
N GLY A 42 -10.55 3.66 -6.02
CA GLY A 42 -9.40 2.93 -5.49
C GLY A 42 -8.14 3.77 -5.45
N THR A 43 -7.02 3.12 -5.14
CA THR A 43 -5.68 3.72 -5.25
C THR A 43 -5.25 3.76 -6.71
N ASP A 44 -4.91 4.95 -7.22
CA ASP A 44 -4.39 5.11 -8.59
C ASP A 44 -2.93 4.72 -8.68
N TYR A 45 -2.08 5.31 -7.81
CA TYR A 45 -0.67 4.96 -7.66
C TYR A 45 -0.14 5.39 -6.28
N VAL A 46 1.03 4.88 -5.93
CA VAL A 46 1.82 5.37 -4.80
C VAL A 46 3.14 5.93 -5.34
N GLU A 47 3.47 7.18 -4.96
CA GLU A 47 4.74 7.80 -5.35
C GLU A 47 5.69 7.89 -4.16
N PHE A 48 6.89 7.42 -4.40
CA PHE A 48 8.01 7.48 -3.47
C PHE A 48 8.98 8.57 -3.89
N TYR A 49 9.39 9.41 -2.98
CA TYR A 49 10.59 10.20 -3.15
C TYR A 49 11.78 9.38 -2.69
N VAL A 50 12.76 9.20 -3.58
CA VAL A 50 13.90 8.30 -3.36
C VAL A 50 15.21 8.97 -3.72
N GLY A 51 16.29 8.55 -3.08
CA GLY A 51 17.64 9.08 -3.34
C GLY A 51 18.16 8.73 -4.73
N ASN A 52 17.74 7.57 -5.28
CA ASN A 52 18.12 7.14 -6.64
C ASN A 52 17.00 6.33 -7.29
N ALA A 53 16.15 6.98 -8.06
CA ALA A 53 14.98 6.35 -8.67
C ALA A 53 15.35 5.23 -9.67
N LYS A 54 16.49 5.33 -10.36
CA LYS A 54 16.95 4.29 -11.29
C LYS A 54 17.30 2.98 -10.58
N GLN A 55 17.99 3.08 -9.43
CA GLN A 55 18.33 1.92 -8.62
C GLN A 55 17.10 1.36 -7.91
N ALA A 56 16.25 2.20 -7.36
CA ALA A 56 14.99 1.79 -6.76
C ALA A 56 14.08 1.08 -7.79
N ALA A 57 13.96 1.61 -9.01
CA ALA A 57 13.20 0.96 -10.09
C ALA A 57 13.76 -0.42 -10.46
N TYR A 58 15.09 -0.59 -10.45
CA TYR A 58 15.71 -1.89 -10.65
C TYR A 58 15.35 -2.87 -9.51
N TYR A 59 15.43 -2.41 -8.26
CA TYR A 59 15.09 -3.22 -7.08
C TYR A 59 13.64 -3.74 -7.13
N TYR A 60 12.66 -2.87 -7.35
CA TYR A 60 11.25 -3.29 -7.41
C TYR A 60 10.93 -4.18 -8.61
N GLN A 61 11.64 -4.02 -9.72
CA GLN A 61 11.52 -4.95 -10.85
C GLN A 61 12.13 -6.32 -10.52
N ALA A 62 13.35 -6.35 -10.00
CA ALA A 62 14.09 -7.59 -9.75
C ALA A 62 13.46 -8.40 -8.61
N ALA A 63 13.16 -7.75 -7.48
CA ALA A 63 12.69 -8.40 -6.28
C ALA A 63 11.17 -8.65 -6.31
N PHE A 64 10.37 -7.62 -6.59
CA PHE A 64 8.91 -7.73 -6.55
C PHE A 64 8.26 -8.08 -7.91
N GLY A 65 9.02 -8.08 -9.01
CA GLY A 65 8.50 -8.42 -10.33
C GLY A 65 7.61 -7.33 -10.95
N PHE A 66 7.74 -6.09 -10.52
CA PHE A 66 7.09 -4.97 -11.20
C PHE A 66 7.62 -4.82 -12.62
N GLN A 67 6.77 -4.38 -13.52
CA GLN A 67 7.09 -4.20 -14.94
C GLN A 67 7.25 -2.73 -15.28
N PRO A 68 8.19 -2.37 -16.17
CA PRO A 68 8.31 -1.00 -16.67
C PRO A 68 6.99 -0.55 -17.32
N LEU A 69 6.52 0.66 -16.99
CA LEU A 69 5.32 1.24 -17.58
C LEU A 69 5.63 2.56 -18.29
N ALA A 70 6.15 3.55 -17.56
CA ALA A 70 6.39 4.87 -18.08
C ALA A 70 7.59 5.55 -17.38
N TYR A 71 8.16 6.54 -18.03
CA TYR A 71 9.30 7.32 -17.55
C TYR A 71 9.10 8.81 -17.85
N ALA A 72 9.50 9.65 -16.91
CA ALA A 72 9.62 11.08 -17.11
C ALA A 72 10.97 11.56 -16.54
N GLY A 73 11.72 12.33 -17.32
CA GLY A 73 13.04 12.79 -16.92
C GLY A 73 13.70 13.64 -18.00
N PRO A 74 15.01 13.86 -17.96
CA PRO A 74 15.72 14.70 -18.92
C PRO A 74 15.47 14.33 -20.37
N GLU A 75 15.33 13.05 -20.68
CA GLU A 75 15.09 12.53 -22.02
C GLU A 75 13.67 12.86 -22.54
N THR A 76 12.71 13.06 -21.64
CA THR A 76 11.33 13.47 -21.95
C THR A 76 11.08 14.96 -21.71
N GLY A 77 12.16 15.75 -21.48
CA GLY A 77 12.09 17.18 -21.29
C GLY A 77 11.95 17.67 -19.83
N ILE A 78 11.81 16.77 -18.86
CA ILE A 78 11.76 17.10 -17.43
C ILE A 78 13.19 17.13 -16.88
N LYS A 79 13.75 18.30 -16.62
CA LYS A 79 15.19 18.46 -16.33
C LYS A 79 15.56 18.47 -14.86
N ASP A 80 14.60 18.66 -13.97
CA ASP A 80 14.78 18.83 -12.53
C ASP A 80 14.66 17.53 -11.74
N ARG A 81 14.10 16.47 -12.35
CA ARG A 81 13.87 15.17 -11.71
C ARG A 81 13.82 14.03 -12.72
N ALA A 82 13.85 12.80 -12.20
CA ALA A 82 13.58 11.58 -12.95
C ALA A 82 12.58 10.72 -12.19
N SER A 83 11.54 10.26 -12.89
CA SER A 83 10.44 9.46 -12.33
C SER A 83 10.22 8.20 -13.15
N TYR A 84 10.26 7.06 -12.50
CA TYR A 84 10.02 5.73 -13.08
C TYR A 84 8.68 5.20 -12.58
N CYS A 85 7.73 4.99 -13.48
CA CYS A 85 6.47 4.34 -13.17
C CYS A 85 6.56 2.85 -13.50
N LEU A 86 6.28 2.02 -12.51
CA LEU A 86 6.24 0.56 -12.61
C LEU A 86 4.84 0.05 -12.33
N GLN A 87 4.47 -1.09 -12.93
CA GLN A 87 3.14 -1.70 -12.76
C GLN A 87 3.22 -3.19 -12.51
N GLN A 88 2.34 -3.71 -11.65
CA GLN A 88 1.97 -5.12 -11.59
C GLN A 88 0.50 -5.24 -11.19
N GLY A 89 -0.30 -5.99 -11.95
CA GLY A 89 -1.75 -6.02 -11.77
C GLY A 89 -2.37 -4.62 -11.89
N LYS A 90 -3.08 -4.18 -10.86
CA LYS A 90 -3.63 -2.83 -10.74
C LYS A 90 -2.72 -1.87 -9.96
N ILE A 91 -1.58 -2.35 -9.46
CA ILE A 91 -0.66 -1.56 -8.66
C ILE A 91 0.22 -0.75 -9.59
N ARG A 92 0.30 0.56 -9.36
CA ARG A 92 1.33 1.43 -9.93
C ARG A 92 2.15 2.05 -8.81
N ILE A 93 3.45 1.97 -8.93
CA ILE A 93 4.39 2.69 -8.07
C ILE A 93 5.20 3.65 -8.93
N VAL A 94 5.43 4.85 -8.40
CA VAL A 94 6.25 5.88 -9.04
C VAL A 94 7.44 6.15 -8.14
N LEU A 95 8.62 6.08 -8.69
CA LEU A 95 9.87 6.30 -7.97
C LEU A 95 10.51 7.58 -8.54
N THR A 96 10.52 8.64 -7.75
CA THR A 96 10.95 9.96 -8.18
C THR A 96 12.18 10.40 -7.40
N THR A 97 13.25 10.77 -8.11
CA THR A 97 14.45 11.41 -7.57
C THR A 97 14.64 12.79 -8.15
N SER A 98 15.14 13.71 -7.36
CA SER A 98 15.53 15.02 -7.86
C SER A 98 16.90 14.99 -8.53
N LEU A 99 17.07 15.85 -9.53
CA LEU A 99 18.36 16.20 -10.14
C LEU A 99 18.87 17.56 -9.64
N ASP A 100 18.04 18.26 -8.83
CA ASP A 100 18.40 19.52 -8.16
C ASP A 100 18.54 19.27 -6.64
N PRO A 101 19.74 19.51 -6.06
CA PRO A 101 19.98 19.28 -4.63
C PRO A 101 19.17 20.22 -3.71
N ASN A 102 18.61 21.31 -4.23
CA ASN A 102 17.84 22.30 -3.46
C ASN A 102 16.33 22.17 -3.63
N SER A 103 15.85 21.08 -4.26
CA SER A 103 14.43 20.85 -4.48
C SER A 103 13.72 20.30 -3.22
N GLU A 104 12.39 20.39 -3.20
CA GLU A 104 11.54 19.76 -2.18
C GLU A 104 11.77 18.23 -2.12
N ILE A 105 12.01 17.58 -3.27
CA ILE A 105 12.30 16.14 -3.31
C ILE A 105 13.61 15.84 -2.59
N SER A 106 14.66 16.62 -2.83
CA SER A 106 15.96 16.46 -2.16
C SER A 106 15.85 16.70 -0.65
N GLU A 107 15.07 17.70 -0.24
CA GLU A 107 14.84 17.99 1.18
C GLU A 107 14.07 16.86 1.86
N HIS A 108 13.04 16.32 1.21
CA HIS A 108 12.29 15.17 1.71
C HIS A 108 13.22 13.95 1.94
N VAL A 109 14.03 13.59 0.93
CA VAL A 109 14.96 12.46 1.03
C VAL A 109 16.03 12.72 2.10
N ARG A 110 16.54 13.95 2.22
CA ARG A 110 17.49 14.31 3.27
C ARG A 110 16.91 14.10 4.67
N LYS A 111 15.64 14.48 4.87
CA LYS A 111 14.94 14.39 6.15
C LYS A 111 14.49 12.98 6.47
N HIS A 112 13.78 12.35 5.54
CA HIS A 112 13.05 11.11 5.76
C HIS A 112 13.79 9.85 5.27
N GLY A 113 14.74 9.98 4.37
CA GLY A 113 15.21 8.87 3.53
C GLY A 113 14.26 8.63 2.36
N ASP A 114 14.35 7.48 1.75
CA ASP A 114 13.36 7.06 0.77
C ASP A 114 12.01 6.84 1.48
N GLY A 115 10.92 7.30 0.89
CA GLY A 115 9.62 7.19 1.54
C GLY A 115 8.45 7.60 0.66
N VAL A 116 7.23 7.29 1.11
CA VAL A 116 6.00 7.61 0.38
C VAL A 116 5.67 9.09 0.53
N LYS A 117 5.63 9.80 -0.59
CA LYS A 117 5.16 11.19 -0.67
C LYS A 117 3.70 11.28 -1.04
N VAL A 118 3.24 10.47 -2.00
CA VAL A 118 1.89 10.58 -2.56
C VAL A 118 1.15 9.25 -2.46
N LEU A 119 -0.03 9.30 -1.87
CA LEU A 119 -1.07 8.28 -1.99
C LEU A 119 -2.11 8.82 -2.96
N ALA A 120 -2.02 8.44 -4.24
CA ALA A 120 -2.92 8.93 -5.26
C ALA A 120 -4.22 8.11 -5.31
N LEU A 121 -5.34 8.80 -5.33
CA LEU A 121 -6.69 8.26 -5.29
C LEU A 121 -7.37 8.50 -6.64
N TRP A 122 -7.89 7.42 -7.23
CA TRP A 122 -8.62 7.50 -8.48
C TRP A 122 -10.05 8.01 -8.22
N VAL A 123 -10.42 9.10 -8.91
CA VAL A 123 -11.72 9.77 -8.80
C VAL A 123 -12.33 10.01 -10.18
N ASP A 124 -13.65 10.23 -10.22
CA ASP A 124 -14.35 10.59 -11.45
C ASP A 124 -14.28 12.09 -11.75
N ASP A 125 -14.09 12.94 -10.71
CA ASP A 125 -13.96 14.38 -10.81
C ASP A 125 -12.96 14.89 -9.76
N ALA A 126 -11.75 15.22 -10.21
CA ALA A 126 -10.67 15.65 -9.33
C ALA A 126 -10.89 17.09 -8.80
N LYS A 127 -11.58 17.93 -9.55
CA LYS A 127 -11.91 19.28 -9.10
C LYS A 127 -12.96 19.25 -7.99
N TYR A 128 -14.04 18.50 -8.20
CA TYR A 128 -15.06 18.32 -7.17
C TYR A 128 -14.47 17.71 -5.88
N SER A 129 -13.67 16.65 -6.03
CA SER A 129 -13.04 15.99 -4.88
C SER A 129 -12.18 16.94 -4.05
N TYR A 130 -11.44 17.82 -4.72
CA TYR A 130 -10.65 18.86 -4.06
C TYR A 130 -11.53 19.91 -3.37
N GLU A 131 -12.52 20.48 -4.09
CA GLU A 131 -13.42 21.50 -3.55
C GLU A 131 -14.20 20.96 -2.34
N ALA A 132 -14.75 19.76 -2.44
CA ALA A 132 -15.49 19.10 -1.37
C ALA A 132 -14.64 18.84 -0.10
N THR A 133 -13.38 18.46 -0.27
CA THR A 133 -12.47 18.21 0.87
C THR A 133 -11.93 19.51 1.48
N VAL A 134 -11.58 20.51 0.66
CA VAL A 134 -11.12 21.83 1.16
C VAL A 134 -12.22 22.58 1.89
N GLU A 135 -13.46 22.53 1.38
CA GLU A 135 -14.64 23.10 2.09
C GLU A 135 -14.83 22.49 3.48
N ARG A 136 -14.47 21.21 3.65
CA ARG A 136 -14.53 20.48 4.93
C ARG A 136 -13.28 20.63 5.79
N GLY A 137 -12.32 21.46 5.37
CA GLY A 137 -11.15 21.80 6.16
C GLY A 137 -9.84 21.14 5.75
N ALA A 138 -9.77 20.45 4.60
CA ALA A 138 -8.49 19.96 4.08
C ALA A 138 -7.56 21.13 3.75
N LYS A 139 -6.27 20.96 4.10
CA LYS A 139 -5.23 21.89 3.66
C LYS A 139 -4.84 21.56 2.22
N SER A 140 -4.95 22.55 1.33
CA SER A 140 -4.52 22.41 -0.08
C SER A 140 -3.03 22.11 -0.18
N ALA A 141 -2.67 21.07 -0.93
CA ALA A 141 -1.30 20.81 -1.37
C ALA A 141 -1.10 21.30 -2.81
N SER A 142 -2.07 21.05 -3.70
CA SER A 142 -2.11 21.68 -5.04
C SER A 142 -3.56 21.84 -5.51
N ALA A 143 -3.88 23.02 -6.06
CA ALA A 143 -5.17 23.27 -6.67
C ALA A 143 -5.39 22.39 -7.91
N PRO A 144 -6.67 22.21 -8.37
CA PRO A 144 -6.95 21.44 -9.57
C PRO A 144 -6.21 21.98 -10.80
N GLU A 145 -5.51 21.10 -11.49
CA GLU A 145 -4.75 21.36 -12.71
C GLU A 145 -5.09 20.34 -13.78
N THR A 146 -5.22 20.78 -15.02
CA THR A 146 -5.38 19.91 -16.18
C THR A 146 -4.02 19.70 -16.84
N LEU A 147 -3.55 18.47 -16.80
CA LEU A 147 -2.39 18.00 -17.56
C LEU A 147 -2.87 17.49 -18.92
N GLU A 148 -2.19 17.83 -20.00
CA GLU A 148 -2.61 17.48 -21.36
C GLU A 148 -1.41 17.13 -22.23
N ASP A 149 -1.55 16.11 -23.05
CA ASP A 149 -0.65 15.73 -24.14
C ASP A 149 -1.43 15.17 -25.34
N ALA A 150 -0.73 14.53 -26.28
CA ALA A 150 -1.35 13.96 -27.48
C ALA A 150 -2.33 12.81 -27.19
N ASP A 151 -2.21 12.16 -26.02
CA ASP A 151 -3.03 11.02 -25.62
C ASP A 151 -4.28 11.43 -24.80
N GLY A 152 -4.44 12.73 -24.53
CA GLY A 152 -5.63 13.26 -23.84
C GLY A 152 -5.31 14.09 -22.62
N LYS A 153 -6.27 14.11 -21.68
CA LYS A 153 -6.23 14.95 -20.47
C LYS A 153 -6.35 14.12 -19.20
N VAL A 154 -5.63 14.56 -18.18
CA VAL A 154 -5.78 14.12 -16.79
C VAL A 154 -5.96 15.34 -15.92
N VAL A 155 -6.97 15.35 -15.04
CA VAL A 155 -7.11 16.40 -14.04
C VAL A 155 -6.54 15.87 -12.73
N VAL A 156 -5.69 16.66 -12.09
CA VAL A 156 -5.08 16.33 -10.81
C VAL A 156 -5.29 17.46 -9.81
N SER A 157 -5.40 17.11 -8.54
CA SER A 157 -5.41 18.05 -7.41
C SER A 157 -4.84 17.34 -6.19
N ALA A 158 -4.49 18.04 -5.11
CA ALA A 158 -3.99 17.36 -3.92
C ALA A 158 -4.30 18.11 -2.63
N ILE A 159 -4.44 17.33 -1.56
CA ILE A 159 -4.58 17.80 -0.18
C ILE A 159 -3.50 17.18 0.70
N HIS A 160 -3.12 17.88 1.77
CA HIS A 160 -2.24 17.33 2.80
C HIS A 160 -2.96 16.30 3.65
N THR A 161 -2.24 15.27 4.08
CA THR A 161 -2.58 14.37 5.16
C THR A 161 -1.47 14.37 6.22
N TYR A 162 -1.32 13.31 7.01
CA TYR A 162 -0.32 13.26 8.08
C TYR A 162 1.12 13.46 7.58
N GLY A 163 1.90 14.15 8.40
CA GLY A 163 3.29 14.48 8.09
C GLY A 163 3.45 15.31 6.81
N GLU A 164 4.32 14.84 5.94
CA GLU A 164 4.53 15.45 4.62
C GLU A 164 3.86 14.68 3.47
N THR A 165 3.09 13.64 3.80
CA THR A 165 2.32 12.85 2.83
C THR A 165 1.15 13.66 2.27
N ILE A 166 0.80 13.42 1.01
CA ILE A 166 -0.37 14.04 0.37
C ILE A 166 -1.27 12.99 -0.26
N HIS A 167 -2.56 13.29 -0.32
CA HIS A 167 -3.50 12.59 -1.18
C HIS A 167 -3.64 13.39 -2.48
N ARG A 168 -3.35 12.74 -3.61
CA ARG A 168 -3.60 13.29 -4.93
C ARG A 168 -4.85 12.68 -5.53
N PHE A 169 -5.83 13.49 -5.89
CA PHE A 169 -6.99 13.05 -6.66
C PHE A 169 -6.61 13.03 -8.13
N VAL A 170 -6.95 11.93 -8.83
CA VAL A 170 -6.57 11.69 -10.23
C VAL A 170 -7.80 11.31 -11.04
N GLU A 171 -8.20 12.18 -11.95
CA GLU A 171 -9.25 11.96 -12.94
C GLU A 171 -8.60 11.69 -14.30
N ARG A 172 -8.73 10.44 -14.81
CA ARG A 172 -8.05 10.01 -16.04
C ARG A 172 -8.97 9.30 -17.05
N LYS A 173 -10.29 9.49 -16.95
CA LYS A 173 -11.28 8.77 -17.78
C LYS A 173 -11.04 8.91 -19.28
N ASP A 174 -10.54 10.06 -19.72
CA ASP A 174 -10.36 10.41 -21.13
C ASP A 174 -8.87 10.34 -21.56
N TYR A 175 -7.99 9.78 -20.74
CA TYR A 175 -6.57 9.66 -21.01
C TYR A 175 -6.21 8.25 -21.51
N LYS A 176 -5.49 8.19 -22.64
CA LYS A 176 -5.08 6.93 -23.30
C LYS A 176 -3.59 6.67 -23.26
N GLY A 177 -2.81 7.61 -22.70
CA GLY A 177 -1.37 7.46 -22.54
C GLY A 177 -0.99 6.42 -21.50
N ALA A 178 0.30 6.14 -21.40
CA ALA A 178 0.83 5.05 -20.56
C ALA A 178 0.56 5.27 -19.06
N PHE A 179 0.69 6.53 -18.58
CA PHE A 179 0.53 6.84 -17.15
C PHE A 179 -0.09 8.22 -16.91
N LEU A 180 0.65 9.31 -17.05
CA LEU A 180 0.23 10.69 -16.92
C LEU A 180 0.83 11.52 -18.05
N PRO A 181 0.24 12.63 -18.46
CA PRO A 181 0.88 13.58 -19.37
C PRO A 181 2.27 13.98 -18.88
N GLY A 182 3.24 14.03 -19.80
CA GLY A 182 4.65 14.25 -19.50
C GLY A 182 5.46 12.98 -19.21
N PHE A 183 4.80 11.83 -19.09
CA PHE A 183 5.46 10.54 -19.06
C PHE A 183 5.42 9.87 -20.44
N GLU A 184 6.54 9.37 -20.87
CA GLU A 184 6.62 8.54 -22.08
C GLU A 184 6.59 7.05 -21.71
N LYS A 185 6.05 6.22 -22.60
CA LYS A 185 6.07 4.78 -22.43
C LYS A 185 7.51 4.29 -22.29
N TRP A 186 7.75 3.51 -21.24
CA TRP A 186 9.08 2.95 -20.99
C TRP A 186 9.20 1.54 -21.53
N ASP A 187 9.66 1.42 -22.76
CA ASP A 187 9.83 0.14 -23.48
C ASP A 187 11.12 -0.61 -23.05
N ALA A 188 11.40 -0.69 -21.75
CA ALA A 188 12.49 -1.48 -21.23
C ALA A 188 12.10 -2.97 -21.15
N LYS A 189 13.09 -3.84 -21.36
CA LYS A 189 12.90 -5.29 -21.17
C LYS A 189 12.66 -5.57 -19.67
N PRO A 190 11.60 -6.29 -19.31
CA PRO A 190 11.37 -6.70 -17.92
C PRO A 190 12.55 -7.47 -17.34
N ILE A 191 12.91 -7.15 -16.08
CA ILE A 191 14.03 -7.80 -15.37
C ILE A 191 13.59 -9.15 -14.80
N ALA A 192 12.38 -9.20 -14.23
CA ALA A 192 11.83 -10.42 -13.65
C ALA A 192 10.35 -10.58 -14.02
N LYS A 193 9.82 -11.79 -13.86
CA LYS A 193 8.40 -12.08 -14.08
C LYS A 193 7.54 -11.52 -12.95
N PRO A 194 6.28 -11.11 -13.24
CA PRO A 194 5.30 -10.77 -12.20
C PRO A 194 5.08 -11.93 -11.22
N LEU A 195 4.72 -11.58 -9.99
CA LEU A 195 4.53 -12.52 -8.87
C LEU A 195 3.07 -12.72 -8.46
N GLY A 196 2.11 -12.24 -9.26
CA GLY A 196 0.70 -12.33 -8.94
C GLY A 196 0.20 -11.26 -7.98
N LEU A 197 0.98 -10.18 -7.75
CA LEU A 197 0.53 -9.00 -7.00
C LEU A 197 -0.60 -8.30 -7.78
N LYS A 198 -1.73 -8.00 -7.11
CA LYS A 198 -2.98 -7.61 -7.77
C LYS A 198 -3.32 -6.14 -7.61
N HIS A 199 -3.48 -5.71 -6.38
CA HIS A 199 -3.87 -4.35 -6.01
C HIS A 199 -3.35 -4.02 -4.61
N ILE A 200 -3.35 -2.74 -4.27
CA ILE A 200 -3.08 -2.28 -2.91
C ILE A 200 -4.34 -2.54 -2.09
N ASP A 201 -4.24 -3.36 -1.04
CA ASP A 201 -5.34 -3.65 -0.12
C ASP A 201 -5.56 -2.49 0.86
N HIS A 202 -4.46 -2.00 1.45
CA HIS A 202 -4.46 -0.84 2.34
C HIS A 202 -3.07 -0.22 2.46
N CYS A 203 -3.02 1.03 2.98
CA CYS A 203 -1.77 1.72 3.32
C CYS A 203 -1.86 2.18 4.78
N VAL A 204 -0.83 1.92 5.56
CA VAL A 204 -0.80 2.21 6.99
C VAL A 204 0.03 3.44 7.27
N GLY A 205 -0.55 4.40 7.99
CA GLY A 205 0.13 5.59 8.48
C GLY A 205 0.51 5.48 9.94
N ASN A 206 1.74 5.86 10.28
CA ASN A 206 2.19 6.09 11.65
C ASN A 206 2.16 7.59 11.94
N VAL A 207 1.60 7.93 13.09
CA VAL A 207 1.51 9.32 13.57
C VAL A 207 2.07 9.43 14.99
N GLU A 208 2.36 10.64 15.42
CA GLU A 208 2.88 10.94 16.75
C GLU A 208 1.84 10.60 17.82
N LEU A 209 2.31 10.42 19.05
CA LEU A 209 1.45 10.15 20.23
C LEU A 209 0.35 11.22 20.36
N GLY A 210 -0.88 10.77 20.51
CA GLY A 210 -2.07 11.62 20.66
C GLY A 210 -2.63 12.15 19.34
N GLN A 211 -2.04 11.81 18.18
CA GLN A 211 -2.47 12.32 16.88
C GLN A 211 -3.43 11.39 16.13
N MET A 212 -3.52 10.12 16.50
CA MET A 212 -4.36 9.13 15.78
C MET A 212 -5.83 9.59 15.69
N ASN A 213 -6.40 10.06 16.78
CA ASN A 213 -7.80 10.48 16.78
C ASN A 213 -8.06 11.73 15.94
N GLU A 214 -7.09 12.64 15.84
CA GLU A 214 -7.19 13.82 14.96
C GLU A 214 -7.20 13.38 13.49
N TRP A 215 -6.33 12.45 13.10
CA TRP A 215 -6.27 11.95 11.74
C TRP A 215 -7.46 11.06 11.38
N VAL A 216 -7.95 10.23 12.31
CA VAL A 216 -9.21 9.48 12.10
C VAL A 216 -10.35 10.46 11.85
N LYS A 217 -10.47 11.51 12.69
CA LYS A 217 -11.49 12.55 12.52
C LYS A 217 -11.33 13.30 11.19
N PHE A 218 -10.11 13.58 10.74
CA PHE A 218 -9.85 14.14 9.42
C PHE A 218 -10.42 13.24 8.32
N TYR A 219 -10.16 11.93 8.36
CA TYR A 219 -10.70 11.02 7.36
C TYR A 219 -12.23 10.92 7.41
N GLU A 220 -12.83 10.96 8.59
CA GLU A 220 -14.30 10.96 8.75
C GLU A 220 -14.93 12.25 8.25
N ASP A 221 -14.50 13.39 8.75
CA ASP A 221 -15.14 14.69 8.50
C ASP A 221 -14.81 15.26 7.11
N VAL A 222 -13.56 15.10 6.69
CA VAL A 222 -13.01 15.73 5.47
C VAL A 222 -13.14 14.82 4.26
N MET A 223 -12.93 13.52 4.43
CA MET A 223 -12.94 12.56 3.33
C MET A 223 -14.16 11.63 3.32
N GLY A 224 -15.05 11.73 4.30
CA GLY A 224 -16.28 10.92 4.37
C GLY A 224 -16.03 9.44 4.64
N PHE A 225 -14.86 9.08 5.16
CA PHE A 225 -14.56 7.71 5.54
C PHE A 225 -15.35 7.32 6.78
N LYS A 226 -15.44 6.02 7.02
CA LYS A 226 -16.05 5.46 8.24
C LYS A 226 -14.99 4.72 9.03
N LEU A 227 -15.05 4.86 10.36
CA LEU A 227 -14.27 4.02 11.27
C LEU A 227 -14.78 2.58 11.18
N LEU A 228 -13.92 1.65 10.77
CA LEU A 228 -14.25 0.23 10.67
C LEU A 228 -13.91 -0.53 11.94
N ILE A 229 -12.68 -0.36 12.44
CA ILE A 229 -12.13 -1.15 13.54
C ILE A 229 -11.28 -0.23 14.41
N THR A 230 -11.35 -0.46 15.72
CA THR A 230 -10.43 0.09 16.72
C THR A 230 -9.69 -1.06 17.36
N PHE A 231 -8.39 -0.92 17.50
CA PHE A 231 -7.53 -1.78 18.30
C PHE A 231 -6.90 -0.91 19.38
N ASP A 232 -7.12 -1.25 20.62
CA ASP A 232 -6.54 -0.56 21.76
C ASP A 232 -5.22 -1.21 22.22
N ASP A 233 -4.61 -0.64 23.24
CA ASP A 233 -3.36 -1.12 23.80
C ASP A 233 -3.50 -2.46 24.53
N GLU A 234 -4.71 -2.87 24.94
CA GLU A 234 -4.97 -4.22 25.46
C GLU A 234 -4.98 -5.24 24.32
N ASP A 235 -5.45 -4.86 23.13
CA ASP A 235 -5.48 -5.70 21.93
C ASP A 235 -4.09 -5.88 21.33
N ILE A 236 -3.25 -4.81 21.38
CA ILE A 236 -1.95 -4.76 20.70
C ILE A 236 -0.86 -4.40 21.69
N SER A 237 -0.50 -5.35 22.54
CA SER A 237 0.60 -5.20 23.50
C SER A 237 1.44 -6.46 23.61
N THR A 238 2.71 -6.25 23.94
CA THR A 238 3.64 -7.27 24.40
C THR A 238 4.06 -6.97 25.84
N GLN A 239 5.04 -7.68 26.36
CA GLN A 239 5.62 -7.36 27.67
C GLN A 239 6.32 -5.99 27.67
N TYR A 240 6.78 -5.50 26.52
CA TYR A 240 7.68 -4.34 26.43
C TYR A 240 7.02 -3.12 25.81
N THR A 241 6.26 -3.31 24.74
CA THR A 241 5.69 -2.20 23.94
C THR A 241 4.20 -2.38 23.70
N SER A 242 3.53 -1.29 23.42
CA SER A 242 2.14 -1.27 22.96
C SER A 242 1.92 -0.19 21.92
N LEU A 243 0.82 -0.30 21.17
CA LEU A 243 0.36 0.73 20.26
C LEU A 243 -1.17 0.72 20.17
N MET A 244 -1.72 1.77 19.62
CA MET A 244 -3.13 1.88 19.26
C MET A 244 -3.26 2.01 17.74
N SER A 245 -4.31 1.40 17.18
CA SER A 245 -4.59 1.47 15.75
C SER A 245 -6.07 1.65 15.50
N LYS A 246 -6.41 2.50 14.53
CA LYS A 246 -7.78 2.68 14.04
C LYS A 246 -7.79 2.59 12.53
N VAL A 247 -8.72 1.82 12.00
CA VAL A 247 -8.87 1.63 10.56
C VAL A 247 -10.05 2.43 10.05
N VAL A 248 -9.78 3.31 9.09
CA VAL A 248 -10.82 4.05 8.35
C VAL A 248 -10.92 3.55 6.92
N SER A 249 -12.12 3.57 6.36
CA SER A 249 -12.39 3.13 4.99
C SER A 249 -13.39 4.04 4.31
N ASN A 250 -13.21 4.25 3.00
CA ASN A 250 -14.22 4.91 2.18
C ASN A 250 -15.48 4.03 2.02
N GLY A 251 -16.58 4.62 1.52
CA GLY A 251 -17.88 3.97 1.48
C GLY A 251 -17.93 2.61 0.78
N ASN A 252 -17.21 2.45 -0.33
CA ASN A 252 -17.16 1.18 -1.08
C ASN A 252 -16.06 0.21 -0.63
N GLY A 253 -15.22 0.60 0.35
CA GLY A 253 -14.15 -0.24 0.90
C GLY A 253 -12.94 -0.48 -0.02
N TYR A 254 -12.81 0.27 -1.12
CA TYR A 254 -11.65 0.16 -2.03
C TYR A 254 -10.40 0.83 -1.48
N VAL A 255 -10.58 1.78 -0.55
CA VAL A 255 -9.48 2.52 0.08
C VAL A 255 -9.60 2.41 1.59
N LYS A 256 -8.56 1.91 2.23
CA LYS A 256 -8.49 1.71 3.68
C LYS A 256 -7.16 2.25 4.20
N PHE A 257 -7.25 2.99 5.30
CA PHE A 257 -6.07 3.53 5.98
C PHE A 257 -6.13 3.18 7.48
N PRO A 258 -5.39 2.15 7.91
CA PRO A 258 -5.03 2.02 9.32
C PRO A 258 -4.12 3.18 9.74
N ILE A 259 -4.41 3.79 10.88
CA ILE A 259 -3.64 4.86 11.48
C ILE A 259 -3.17 4.38 12.84
N ASN A 260 -1.85 4.36 13.03
CA ASN A 260 -1.22 3.88 14.25
C ASN A 260 -0.59 5.04 15.02
N GLU A 261 -0.70 5.01 16.35
CA GLU A 261 0.10 5.83 17.24
C GLU A 261 0.77 4.99 18.32
N PRO A 262 1.88 5.45 18.92
CA PRO A 262 2.47 4.77 20.08
C PRO A 262 1.48 4.71 21.24
N ALA A 263 1.62 3.73 22.11
CA ALA A 263 1.00 3.71 23.42
C ALA A 263 2.06 3.58 24.51
N GLU A 264 1.71 3.88 25.77
CA GLU A 264 2.63 3.78 26.88
C GLU A 264 3.12 2.33 27.04
N GLY A 265 4.44 2.14 27.09
CA GLY A 265 5.11 0.85 27.23
C GLY A 265 6.37 0.96 28.09
N LEU A 266 6.93 -0.20 28.43
CA LEU A 266 8.20 -0.25 29.19
C LEU A 266 9.41 0.15 28.35
N LYS A 267 9.29 0.00 27.04
CA LYS A 267 10.35 0.30 26.06
C LYS A 267 9.75 1.02 24.85
N LYS A 268 10.63 1.55 24.01
CA LYS A 268 10.28 2.27 22.79
C LYS A 268 9.53 1.36 21.81
N SER A 269 8.32 1.77 21.42
CA SER A 269 7.51 1.03 20.47
C SER A 269 8.08 1.12 19.04
N GLN A 270 7.67 0.20 18.18
CA GLN A 270 8.01 0.25 16.75
C GLN A 270 7.50 1.53 16.05
N ILE A 271 6.39 2.11 16.55
CA ILE A 271 5.86 3.35 15.98
C ILE A 271 6.77 4.53 16.36
N GLU A 272 7.25 4.57 17.60
CA GLU A 272 8.24 5.58 18.03
C GLU A 272 9.56 5.42 17.28
N GLU A 273 10.03 4.17 17.07
CA GLU A 273 11.21 3.90 16.23
C GLU A 273 11.01 4.48 14.82
N TYR A 274 9.86 4.21 14.20
CA TYR A 274 9.52 4.76 12.89
C TYR A 274 9.56 6.30 12.90
N ILE A 275 8.84 6.95 13.83
CA ILE A 275 8.75 8.41 13.93
C ILE A 275 10.16 9.03 14.07
N ASP A 276 11.02 8.40 14.87
CA ASP A 276 12.39 8.89 15.09
C ASP A 276 13.27 8.78 13.83
N PHE A 277 13.22 7.65 13.12
CA PHE A 277 14.02 7.45 11.91
C PHE A 277 13.45 8.18 10.71
N TYR A 278 12.14 8.22 10.54
CA TYR A 278 11.48 8.95 9.48
C TYR A 278 11.44 10.47 9.73
N ARG A 279 11.60 10.89 11.00
CA ARG A 279 11.54 12.30 11.41
C ARG A 279 10.15 12.89 11.30
N GLY A 280 9.13 12.17 11.71
CA GLY A 280 7.72 12.58 11.73
C GLY A 280 6.77 11.49 11.27
N ALA A 281 5.49 11.84 11.14
CA ALA A 281 4.47 10.95 10.62
C ALA A 281 4.68 10.60 9.14
N GLY A 282 4.25 9.41 8.73
CA GLY A 282 4.37 8.96 7.34
C GLY A 282 3.79 7.56 7.12
N VAL A 283 3.93 7.04 5.92
CA VAL A 283 3.45 5.69 5.56
C VAL A 283 4.42 4.64 6.05
N GLN A 284 3.94 3.77 6.95
CA GLN A 284 4.73 2.68 7.52
C GLN A 284 4.81 1.48 6.58
N HIS A 285 3.67 1.02 6.06
CA HIS A 285 3.65 -0.10 5.13
C HIS A 285 2.51 -0.02 4.11
N ILE A 286 2.71 -0.78 3.04
CA ILE A 286 1.74 -0.96 1.98
C ILE A 286 1.40 -2.44 1.91
N ALA A 287 0.13 -2.77 2.13
CA ALA A 287 -0.37 -4.12 2.00
C ALA A 287 -0.79 -4.39 0.56
N ILE A 288 -0.25 -5.46 0.00
CA ILE A 288 -0.44 -5.85 -1.39
C ILE A 288 -1.17 -7.19 -1.45
N ALA A 289 -2.31 -7.20 -2.14
CA ALA A 289 -3.12 -8.40 -2.31
C ALA A 289 -2.57 -9.36 -3.35
N THR A 290 -2.68 -10.66 -3.07
CA THR A 290 -2.43 -11.76 -4.00
C THR A 290 -3.55 -12.80 -3.93
N ASP A 291 -3.67 -13.67 -4.95
CA ASP A 291 -4.56 -14.83 -4.93
C ASP A 291 -3.84 -16.12 -4.52
N ASP A 292 -2.52 -16.12 -4.48
CA ASP A 292 -1.69 -17.27 -4.10
C ASP A 292 -0.49 -16.78 -3.28
N ILE A 293 -0.70 -16.69 -1.95
CA ILE A 293 0.33 -16.16 -1.05
C ILE A 293 1.52 -17.12 -0.92
N LEU A 294 1.29 -18.44 -1.01
CA LEU A 294 2.37 -19.43 -0.93
C LEU A 294 3.36 -19.26 -2.09
N TYR A 295 2.83 -19.16 -3.33
CA TYR A 295 3.65 -18.89 -4.50
C TYR A 295 4.33 -17.52 -4.42
N THR A 296 3.56 -16.47 -4.13
CA THR A 296 4.07 -15.10 -4.10
C THR A 296 5.20 -14.93 -3.08
N VAL A 297 5.01 -15.39 -1.85
CA VAL A 297 6.00 -15.28 -0.78
C VAL A 297 7.21 -16.17 -1.04
N GLY A 298 6.98 -17.40 -1.54
CA GLY A 298 8.06 -18.30 -1.95
C GLY A 298 8.99 -17.66 -2.99
N GLU A 299 8.41 -17.05 -4.02
CA GLU A 299 9.17 -16.36 -5.07
C GLU A 299 9.85 -15.08 -4.57
N LEU A 300 9.20 -14.28 -3.72
CA LEU A 300 9.83 -13.11 -3.09
C LEU A 300 11.08 -13.51 -2.29
N ARG A 301 11.00 -14.59 -1.48
CA ARG A 301 12.14 -15.14 -0.75
C ARG A 301 13.25 -15.62 -1.68
N ASN A 302 12.92 -16.31 -2.77
CA ASN A 302 13.88 -16.75 -3.78
C ASN A 302 14.63 -15.59 -4.43
N ARG A 303 14.01 -14.40 -4.47
CA ARG A 303 14.59 -13.16 -5.00
C ARG A 303 15.28 -12.31 -3.94
N GLY A 304 15.41 -12.82 -2.72
CA GLY A 304 16.17 -12.18 -1.64
C GLY A 304 15.37 -11.23 -0.75
N ILE A 305 14.04 -11.21 -0.85
CA ILE A 305 13.21 -10.45 0.09
C ILE A 305 13.21 -11.16 1.45
N GLU A 306 13.61 -10.43 2.48
CA GLU A 306 13.54 -10.89 3.86
C GLU A 306 12.18 -10.57 4.49
N PHE A 307 11.64 -11.53 5.23
CA PHE A 307 10.40 -11.40 5.96
C PHE A 307 10.65 -11.49 7.46
N LEU A 308 9.72 -10.95 8.23
CA LEU A 308 9.69 -11.12 9.69
C LEU A 308 9.56 -12.61 10.04
N TYR A 309 10.21 -13.00 11.12
CA TYR A 309 10.19 -14.38 11.59
C TYR A 309 9.02 -14.63 12.53
N VAL A 310 8.25 -15.68 12.27
CA VAL A 310 7.16 -16.15 13.13
C VAL A 310 7.61 -17.42 13.84
N PRO A 311 7.52 -17.50 15.18
CA PRO A 311 7.96 -18.68 15.93
C PRO A 311 7.10 -19.92 15.61
N ASP A 312 7.71 -21.08 15.67
CA ASP A 312 7.05 -22.36 15.37
C ASP A 312 5.82 -22.65 16.25
N ASN A 313 5.84 -22.17 17.51
CA ASN A 313 4.72 -22.35 18.44
C ASN A 313 3.45 -21.61 18.00
N TYR A 314 3.55 -20.58 17.13
CA TYR A 314 2.38 -19.93 16.54
C TYR A 314 1.48 -20.91 15.77
N TYR A 315 2.08 -21.93 15.15
CA TYR A 315 1.38 -22.89 14.30
C TYR A 315 0.83 -24.09 15.08
N SER A 316 1.23 -24.28 16.36
CA SER A 316 0.90 -25.46 17.15
C SER A 316 -0.61 -25.60 17.43
N ASP A 317 -1.32 -24.49 17.54
CA ASP A 317 -2.76 -24.40 17.80
C ASP A 317 -3.53 -23.68 16.68
N LEU A 318 -2.90 -23.50 15.52
CA LEU A 318 -3.45 -22.71 14.43
C LEU A 318 -4.85 -23.19 14.02
N VAL A 319 -5.02 -24.49 13.79
CA VAL A 319 -6.29 -25.07 13.35
C VAL A 319 -7.38 -24.95 14.43
N ASP A 320 -7.03 -25.06 15.70
CA ASP A 320 -7.97 -24.88 16.80
C ASP A 320 -8.44 -23.43 16.90
N ARG A 321 -7.56 -22.47 16.59
CA ARG A 321 -7.83 -21.05 16.65
C ARG A 321 -8.59 -20.52 15.44
N VAL A 322 -8.21 -20.93 14.21
CA VAL A 322 -8.80 -20.39 12.98
C VAL A 322 -9.76 -21.35 12.27
N GLY A 323 -9.89 -22.61 12.73
CA GLY A 323 -10.71 -23.63 12.08
C GLY A 323 -10.12 -24.11 10.75
N HIS A 324 -11.01 -24.62 9.88
CA HIS A 324 -10.58 -25.16 8.59
C HIS A 324 -10.07 -24.06 7.65
N ILE A 325 -8.92 -24.31 7.02
CA ILE A 325 -8.29 -23.52 5.95
C ILE A 325 -7.93 -24.43 4.79
N ASP A 326 -7.76 -23.89 3.59
CA ASP A 326 -7.44 -24.66 2.39
C ASP A 326 -5.93 -24.98 2.28
N GLU A 327 -5.09 -24.14 2.89
CA GLU A 327 -3.64 -24.21 2.81
C GLU A 327 -3.09 -25.26 3.82
N ASP A 328 -1.99 -25.92 3.45
CA ASP A 328 -1.26 -26.81 4.35
C ASP A 328 -0.52 -26.01 5.43
N VAL A 329 -0.70 -26.39 6.70
CA VAL A 329 -0.10 -25.67 7.84
C VAL A 329 1.44 -25.72 7.82
N GLU A 330 2.02 -26.83 7.34
CA GLU A 330 3.47 -26.95 7.24
C GLU A 330 4.05 -26.03 6.15
N ASP A 331 3.34 -25.81 5.04
CA ASP A 331 3.75 -24.84 4.02
C ASP A 331 3.64 -23.41 4.53
N LEU A 332 2.58 -23.07 5.27
CA LEU A 332 2.44 -21.77 5.95
C LEU A 332 3.57 -21.53 6.95
N LYS A 333 3.87 -22.52 7.78
CA LYS A 333 4.96 -22.48 8.77
C LYS A 333 6.33 -22.28 8.10
N LYS A 334 6.61 -23.03 7.04
CA LYS A 334 7.86 -22.92 6.27
C LYS A 334 8.10 -21.52 5.70
N LEU A 335 7.02 -20.83 5.32
CA LEU A 335 7.08 -19.50 4.76
C LEU A 335 6.82 -18.39 5.79
N ASN A 336 6.55 -18.74 7.06
CA ASN A 336 6.19 -17.84 8.16
C ASN A 336 4.92 -17.02 7.90
N ILE A 337 3.92 -17.60 7.22
CA ILE A 337 2.66 -16.93 6.90
C ILE A 337 1.71 -17.02 8.08
N LEU A 338 1.19 -15.88 8.51
CA LEU A 338 0.20 -15.73 9.57
C LEU A 338 -1.21 -15.95 9.02
N VAL A 339 -2.10 -16.49 9.85
CA VAL A 339 -3.51 -16.72 9.49
C VAL A 339 -4.41 -16.18 10.60
N ASP A 340 -5.45 -15.45 10.21
CA ASP A 340 -6.51 -15.03 11.12
C ASP A 340 -7.88 -15.20 10.49
N ARG A 341 -8.93 -15.20 11.30
CA ARG A 341 -10.31 -15.44 10.87
C ARG A 341 -11.26 -14.41 11.47
N ASP A 342 -12.24 -14.03 10.68
CA ASP A 342 -13.42 -13.28 11.12
C ASP A 342 -14.72 -14.02 10.75
N GLU A 343 -15.87 -13.34 10.90
CA GLU A 343 -17.18 -13.93 10.61
C GLU A 343 -17.39 -14.27 9.13
N GLU A 344 -16.72 -13.53 8.22
CA GLU A 344 -16.87 -13.68 6.77
C GLU A 344 -15.88 -14.67 6.15
N GLY A 345 -14.78 -14.99 6.82
CA GLY A 345 -13.79 -15.92 6.29
C GLY A 345 -12.45 -15.87 7.01
N TYR A 346 -11.36 -16.12 6.28
CA TYR A 346 -10.02 -16.01 6.83
C TYR A 346 -9.10 -15.22 5.90
N LEU A 347 -8.00 -14.73 6.45
CA LEU A 347 -6.94 -14.05 5.73
C LEU A 347 -5.59 -14.68 6.05
N LEU A 348 -4.69 -14.58 5.10
CA LEU A 348 -3.29 -14.97 5.23
C LEU A 348 -2.45 -13.72 5.00
N GLN A 349 -1.42 -13.52 5.83
CA GLN A 349 -0.58 -12.32 5.74
C GLN A 349 0.83 -12.59 6.21
N ILE A 350 1.78 -11.83 5.68
CA ILE A 350 3.17 -11.80 6.12
C ILE A 350 3.78 -10.44 5.83
N PHE A 351 4.74 -10.03 6.63
CA PHE A 351 5.36 -8.72 6.55
C PHE A 351 6.84 -8.87 6.20
N THR A 352 7.32 -8.05 5.26
CA THR A 352 8.76 -7.97 4.99
C THR A 352 9.48 -7.30 6.16
N LYS A 353 10.77 -7.52 6.29
CA LYS A 353 11.61 -6.56 7.02
C LYS A 353 11.56 -5.21 6.32
N PRO A 354 11.97 -4.10 6.98
CA PRO A 354 12.12 -2.83 6.29
C PRO A 354 12.93 -2.99 5.00
N VAL A 355 12.45 -2.37 3.92
CA VAL A 355 13.09 -2.48 2.60
C VAL A 355 14.17 -1.43 2.37
N GLU A 356 14.43 -0.62 3.39
CA GLU A 356 15.40 0.46 3.43
C GLU A 356 16.31 0.31 4.64
N ASP A 357 17.48 1.01 4.64
CA ASP A 357 18.41 1.01 5.77
C ASP A 357 17.82 1.64 7.03
N ARG A 358 16.98 2.69 6.86
CA ARG A 358 16.16 3.20 7.97
C ARG A 358 15.01 2.20 8.20
N PRO A 359 14.72 1.79 9.45
CA PRO A 359 13.64 0.86 9.76
C PRO A 359 12.27 1.55 9.67
N THR A 360 11.90 2.00 8.48
CA THR A 360 10.70 2.79 8.21
C THR A 360 9.70 2.02 7.36
N LEU A 361 9.91 1.96 6.04
CA LEU A 361 8.96 1.36 5.12
C LEU A 361 9.14 -0.16 5.01
N PHE A 362 8.03 -0.90 5.04
CA PHE A 362 7.98 -2.32 4.69
C PHE A 362 6.71 -2.66 3.88
N PHE A 363 6.60 -3.90 3.44
CA PHE A 363 5.43 -4.38 2.70
C PHE A 363 4.75 -5.52 3.45
N GLU A 364 3.44 -5.57 3.31
CA GLU A 364 2.62 -6.71 3.67
C GLU A 364 2.17 -7.42 2.41
N ILE A 365 2.25 -8.75 2.39
CA ILE A 365 1.60 -9.58 1.38
C ILE A 365 0.38 -10.20 2.03
N ILE A 366 -0.80 -9.97 1.46
CA ILE A 366 -2.08 -10.42 2.02
C ILE A 366 -2.90 -11.20 1.00
N GLN A 367 -3.50 -12.29 1.44
CA GLN A 367 -4.54 -13.02 0.70
C GLN A 367 -5.79 -13.10 1.55
N ARG A 368 -6.91 -12.62 1.01
CA ARG A 368 -8.22 -12.67 1.67
C ARG A 368 -9.07 -13.81 1.10
N LYS A 369 -9.51 -14.69 1.95
CA LYS A 369 -10.46 -15.78 1.68
C LYS A 369 -11.81 -15.45 2.35
N GLY A 370 -12.39 -14.32 1.97
CA GLY A 370 -13.65 -13.79 2.51
C GLY A 370 -13.46 -12.76 3.64
N ALA A 371 -12.43 -12.87 4.46
CA ALA A 371 -12.22 -12.00 5.61
C ALA A 371 -12.12 -10.51 5.23
N LYS A 372 -12.75 -9.66 6.05
CA LYS A 372 -12.72 -8.20 5.95
C LYS A 372 -11.85 -7.57 7.03
N SER A 373 -11.51 -8.31 8.08
CA SER A 373 -10.68 -7.85 9.20
C SER A 373 -9.22 -7.59 8.81
N PHE A 374 -8.41 -7.19 9.79
CA PHE A 374 -6.99 -6.86 9.63
C PHE A 374 -6.07 -7.80 10.42
N GLY A 375 -6.56 -8.96 10.82
CA GLY A 375 -5.73 -9.96 11.48
C GLY A 375 -5.46 -9.69 12.96
N LYS A 376 -6.49 -9.33 13.75
CA LYS A 376 -6.34 -9.09 15.20
C LYS A 376 -5.59 -10.20 15.91
N GLY A 377 -5.90 -11.46 15.59
CA GLY A 377 -5.24 -12.65 16.17
C GLY A 377 -3.75 -12.78 15.81
N ASN A 378 -3.29 -12.06 14.80
CA ASN A 378 -1.90 -12.07 14.35
C ASN A 378 -1.05 -10.97 14.97
N PHE A 379 -1.65 -9.92 15.55
CA PHE A 379 -0.92 -8.74 16.05
C PHE A 379 0.16 -9.11 17.06
N LYS A 380 -0.15 -9.95 18.03
CA LYS A 380 0.86 -10.36 19.03
C LYS A 380 2.10 -10.97 18.37
N ALA A 381 1.91 -11.91 17.42
CA ALA A 381 3.03 -12.55 16.72
C ALA A 381 3.81 -11.56 15.85
N LEU A 382 3.12 -10.63 15.19
CA LEU A 382 3.74 -9.55 14.43
C LEU A 382 4.60 -8.66 15.32
N PHE A 383 4.04 -8.20 16.45
CA PHE A 383 4.74 -7.30 17.37
C PHE A 383 5.97 -7.92 18.01
N GLU A 384 5.86 -9.14 18.51
CA GLU A 384 7.01 -9.89 19.03
C GLU A 384 8.11 -10.08 17.96
N SER A 385 7.72 -10.19 16.69
CA SER A 385 8.68 -10.32 15.58
C SER A 385 9.39 -9.00 15.29
N ILE A 386 8.66 -7.88 15.34
CA ILE A 386 9.25 -6.54 15.15
C ILE A 386 10.15 -6.17 16.33
N GLU A 387 9.73 -6.46 17.57
CA GLU A 387 10.56 -6.23 18.76
C GLU A 387 11.91 -6.96 18.68
N ARG A 388 11.94 -8.21 18.20
CA ARG A 388 13.21 -8.93 17.96
C ARG A 388 14.10 -8.23 16.94
N GLU A 389 13.54 -7.65 15.90
CA GLU A 389 14.30 -6.88 14.93
C GLU A 389 14.79 -5.55 15.52
N GLN A 390 14.01 -4.88 16.39
CA GLN A 390 14.44 -3.70 17.14
C GLN A 390 15.60 -4.06 18.10
N GLU A 391 15.49 -5.17 18.84
CA GLU A 391 16.56 -5.66 19.72
C GLU A 391 17.85 -5.92 18.96
N ARG A 392 17.79 -6.56 17.79
CA ARG A 392 18.97 -6.79 16.92
C ARG A 392 19.64 -5.50 16.46
N ARG A 393 18.87 -4.42 16.31
CA ARG A 393 19.37 -3.08 15.96
C ARG A 393 19.83 -2.28 17.20
N GLY A 394 19.56 -2.78 18.42
CA GLY A 394 19.87 -2.08 19.67
C GLY A 394 18.91 -0.91 19.95
N ASN A 395 17.68 -0.96 19.43
CA ASN A 395 16.67 0.09 19.56
C ASN A 395 15.50 -0.29 20.48
N LEU A 396 15.49 -1.50 21.05
CA LEU A 396 14.46 -1.95 22.00
C LEU A 396 14.86 -1.68 23.45
#